data_3574d8298e9fb651b307c26111d348c6
#
_entry.id   3574d8298e9fb651b307c26111d348c6
#
_cell.length_a   1.000
_cell.length_b   1.000
_cell.length_c   1.000
_cell.angle_alpha   90.00
_cell.angle_beta   90.00
_cell.angle_gamma   90.00
#
_symmetry.space_group_name_H-M   'P 1'
#
loop_
_entity.id
_entity.type
_entity.pdbx_description
1 polymer ?
#
loop_
_entity_poly.entity_id
_entity_poly.type
_entity_poly.pdbx_seq_one_letter_code
_entity_poly.pdbx_strand_id
1 'polypeptide(L)'
;IKGYSESEAYKAIYQGGLTIKSTQNLQIQKICDEEVADKANYDAGTKYSFYLSFQVKEKDGTIKTYTNQTMLSYYKKKNKSQNYSINFTSEEDCRAAIAQYEKDVLGKGDKLVENSEYIFITMQPQVAMTIMDQSTGEVRAIVGGRGNKAGNRTWNRATKTCRQPGSTFKIIACYAPALDAGGKTLASVQDDAPFTVGNKTYNNYSHTFGGFTSIRKAITKSINIVTVKTLQDIGVDLGYEYAENFGFSTLTDTDRNLGISLGGLTQGVTNLELTAAYAAIANQGEYNEPSFYTQVLDHDGNVLLDKTQTKEQRQVIKEDTAWLLTDAMKDVMTSGTGMRAYFGTGMAQAGKSGTTTLNRDALFAGFTPYYTCVVWGGYDDNSIQSATGYPKNLWKVVMKRIHADLKAKDFEKPSGITQAVVCAKSGLLPEADVCDKDPRGTQSYTEYFAEGTVPTENCDHHISLQICEASGKVAGEYCPADQVVTKTYIVGAEKGSADYQYCATEKFLNGTCNIHAVSYTHLRAHETVL
;
A
#
# COMPACT_ATOMS: atom_id res chain seq x y z
N ILE A 1 -32.25 -4.43 -9.92
CA ILE A 1 -32.80 -5.70 -10.39
C ILE A 1 -33.29 -5.51 -11.80
N LYS A 2 -33.06 -6.44 -12.70
CA LYS A 2 -33.33 -6.41 -14.14
C LYS A 2 -34.57 -5.58 -14.55
N GLY A 3 -34.36 -4.33 -14.99
CA GLY A 3 -35.43 -3.49 -15.55
C GLY A 3 -36.30 -2.74 -14.54
N TYR A 4 -36.09 -2.85 -13.24
CA TYR A 4 -36.83 -2.03 -12.29
C TYR A 4 -36.27 -0.60 -12.23
N SER A 5 -37.16 0.38 -12.20
CA SER A 5 -36.84 1.73 -11.78
C SER A 5 -36.43 1.74 -10.29
N GLU A 6 -35.77 2.81 -9.85
CA GLU A 6 -35.39 2.95 -8.43
C GLU A 6 -36.60 2.86 -7.49
N SER A 7 -37.75 3.44 -7.90
CA SER A 7 -38.99 3.38 -7.13
C SER A 7 -39.57 1.98 -7.05
N GLU A 8 -39.54 1.22 -8.15
CA GLU A 8 -40.00 -0.18 -8.16
C GLU A 8 -39.10 -1.08 -7.35
N ALA A 9 -37.76 -0.90 -7.45
CA ALA A 9 -36.81 -1.63 -6.63
C ALA A 9 -37.00 -1.33 -5.13
N TYR A 10 -37.24 -0.06 -4.77
CA TYR A 10 -37.57 0.32 -3.39
C TYR A 10 -38.84 -0.36 -2.87
N LYS A 11 -39.92 -0.34 -3.65
CA LYS A 11 -41.17 -1.02 -3.28
C LYS A 11 -40.98 -2.52 -3.15
N ALA A 12 -40.25 -3.15 -4.08
CA ALA A 12 -39.95 -4.58 -3.99
C ALA A 12 -39.22 -4.95 -2.70
N ILE A 13 -38.19 -4.18 -2.33
CA ILE A 13 -37.40 -4.43 -1.11
C ILE A 13 -38.22 -4.23 0.17
N TYR A 14 -39.02 -3.16 0.26
CA TYR A 14 -39.69 -2.80 1.51
C TYR A 14 -41.13 -3.29 1.64
N GLN A 15 -41.78 -3.66 0.54
CA GLN A 15 -43.20 -4.03 0.49
C GLN A 15 -43.46 -5.33 -0.29
N GLY A 16 -42.46 -5.85 -1.01
CA GLY A 16 -42.64 -6.98 -1.92
C GLY A 16 -42.52 -8.36 -1.27
N GLY A 17 -42.32 -8.43 0.05
CA GLY A 17 -42.21 -9.73 0.75
C GLY A 17 -41.00 -10.55 0.34
N LEU A 18 -39.89 -9.90 -0.07
CA LEU A 18 -38.68 -10.57 -0.52
C LEU A 18 -37.96 -11.30 0.62
N THR A 19 -37.45 -12.50 0.32
CA THR A 19 -36.46 -13.18 1.14
C THR A 19 -35.07 -12.99 0.56
N ILE A 20 -34.18 -12.31 1.30
CA ILE A 20 -32.80 -12.05 0.88
C ILE A 20 -31.87 -12.96 1.70
N LYS A 21 -31.18 -13.90 1.03
CA LYS A 21 -30.16 -14.75 1.64
C LYS A 21 -28.84 -13.98 1.68
N SER A 22 -28.54 -13.36 2.82
CA SER A 22 -27.34 -12.55 3.02
C SER A 22 -26.08 -13.42 3.13
N THR A 23 -24.93 -12.89 2.67
CA THR A 23 -23.61 -13.50 2.85
C THR A 23 -23.00 -13.18 4.21
N GLN A 24 -23.61 -12.28 4.98
CA GLN A 24 -23.11 -11.84 6.28
C GLN A 24 -22.99 -13.00 7.26
N ASN A 25 -21.83 -13.11 7.91
CA ASN A 25 -21.61 -13.97 9.08
C ASN A 25 -21.78 -13.14 10.35
N LEU A 26 -22.85 -13.40 11.12
CA LEU A 26 -23.20 -12.61 12.31
C LEU A 26 -22.11 -12.65 13.40
N GLN A 27 -21.38 -13.77 13.54
CA GLN A 27 -20.31 -13.88 14.52
C GLN A 27 -19.10 -13.04 14.09
N ILE A 28 -18.70 -13.10 12.82
CA ILE A 28 -17.62 -12.28 12.28
C ILE A 28 -18.00 -10.79 12.39
N GLN A 29 -19.23 -10.42 12.01
CA GLN A 29 -19.70 -9.04 12.13
C GLN A 29 -19.66 -8.55 13.57
N LYS A 30 -20.13 -9.35 14.53
CA LYS A 30 -20.09 -9.02 15.96
C LYS A 30 -18.66 -8.76 16.45
N ILE A 31 -17.70 -9.60 16.05
CA ILE A 31 -16.29 -9.41 16.40
C ILE A 31 -15.77 -8.07 15.84
N CYS A 32 -16.10 -7.76 14.58
CA CYS A 32 -15.69 -6.49 13.97
C CYS A 32 -16.28 -5.29 14.72
N ASP A 33 -17.56 -5.33 15.06
CA ASP A 33 -18.26 -4.25 15.75
C ASP A 33 -17.68 -4.02 17.15
N GLU A 34 -17.42 -5.10 17.91
CA GLU A 34 -16.80 -5.04 19.25
C GLU A 34 -15.39 -4.43 19.20
N GLU A 35 -14.52 -4.91 18.31
CA GLU A 35 -13.14 -4.45 18.23
C GLU A 35 -13.04 -3.00 17.70
N VAL A 36 -13.91 -2.61 16.77
CA VAL A 36 -13.97 -1.22 16.28
C VAL A 36 -14.50 -0.27 17.35
N ALA A 37 -15.39 -0.72 18.23
CA ALA A 37 -15.90 0.08 19.34
C ALA A 37 -14.88 0.25 20.48
N ASP A 38 -13.96 -0.70 20.65
CA ASP A 38 -12.98 -0.66 21.74
C ASP A 38 -11.95 0.47 21.53
N LYS A 39 -11.98 1.46 22.43
CA LYS A 39 -11.07 2.61 22.42
C LYS A 39 -9.60 2.22 22.58
N ALA A 40 -9.30 1.08 23.22
CA ALA A 40 -7.94 0.59 23.42
C ALA A 40 -7.23 0.22 22.10
N ASN A 41 -7.97 -0.05 21.05
CA ASN A 41 -7.44 -0.38 19.74
C ASN A 41 -6.84 0.83 18.97
N TYR A 42 -7.01 2.06 19.48
CA TYR A 42 -6.63 3.30 18.79
C TYR A 42 -5.47 4.03 19.46
N ASP A 43 -4.27 3.93 18.90
CA ASP A 43 -3.08 4.64 19.37
C ASP A 43 -3.13 6.17 19.13
N ALA A 44 -4.00 6.63 18.24
CA ALA A 44 -4.27 8.06 18.01
C ALA A 44 -5.16 8.70 19.11
N GLY A 45 -5.68 7.87 20.04
CA GLY A 45 -6.71 8.29 20.97
C GLY A 45 -8.09 8.47 20.31
N THR A 46 -9.02 9.11 21.02
CA THR A 46 -10.35 9.42 20.52
C THR A 46 -10.54 10.94 20.49
N LYS A 47 -10.95 11.45 19.34
CA LYS A 47 -11.44 12.80 19.14
C LYS A 47 -12.92 12.76 18.78
N TYR A 48 -13.55 13.92 18.68
CA TYR A 48 -14.94 14.09 18.31
C TYR A 48 -15.07 15.06 17.16
N SER A 49 -15.97 14.77 16.24
CA SER A 49 -16.39 15.65 15.16
C SER A 49 -17.91 15.59 15.04
N PHE A 50 -18.49 16.20 14.03
CA PHE A 50 -19.95 16.24 13.92
C PHE A 50 -20.42 16.32 12.46
N TYR A 51 -21.63 15.85 12.24
CA TYR A 51 -22.47 16.27 11.13
C TYR A 51 -23.31 17.43 11.58
N LEU A 52 -23.31 18.50 10.80
CA LEU A 52 -24.02 19.73 11.08
C LEU A 52 -24.84 20.12 9.85
N SER A 53 -26.08 20.51 10.06
CA SER A 53 -26.89 21.21 9.07
C SER A 53 -27.81 22.18 9.81
N PHE A 54 -27.85 23.44 9.39
CA PHE A 54 -28.82 24.45 9.85
C PHE A 54 -29.09 25.46 8.74
N GLN A 55 -30.21 26.15 8.81
CA GLN A 55 -30.61 27.15 7.84
C GLN A 55 -30.67 28.55 8.46
N VAL A 56 -30.24 29.53 7.68
CA VAL A 56 -30.32 30.94 8.00
C VAL A 56 -31.21 31.63 6.96
N LYS A 57 -32.22 32.36 7.42
CA LYS A 57 -33.00 33.28 6.61
C LYS A 57 -32.34 34.66 6.65
N GLU A 58 -31.78 35.07 5.53
CA GLU A 58 -31.15 36.39 5.37
C GLU A 58 -32.20 37.49 5.37
N LYS A 59 -31.75 38.74 5.59
CA LYS A 59 -32.62 39.93 5.65
C LYS A 59 -33.48 40.11 4.38
N ASP A 60 -33.00 39.69 3.22
CA ASP A 60 -33.70 39.75 1.93
C ASP A 60 -34.71 38.61 1.72
N GLY A 61 -34.83 37.71 2.69
CA GLY A 61 -35.69 36.52 2.64
C GLY A 61 -35.05 35.26 2.08
N THR A 62 -33.82 35.33 1.58
CA THR A 62 -33.06 34.18 1.06
C THR A 62 -32.76 33.18 2.18
N ILE A 63 -32.94 31.88 1.91
CA ILE A 63 -32.60 30.82 2.86
C ILE A 63 -31.30 30.19 2.41
N LYS A 64 -30.29 30.19 3.29
CA LYS A 64 -29.00 29.50 3.10
C LYS A 64 -28.84 28.34 4.05
N THR A 65 -28.33 27.21 3.54
CA THR A 65 -28.01 26.04 4.35
C THR A 65 -26.52 26.03 4.67
N TYR A 66 -26.21 25.85 5.95
CA TYR A 66 -24.86 25.73 6.48
C TYR A 66 -24.63 24.30 6.99
N THR A 67 -23.43 23.77 6.74
CA THR A 67 -23.05 22.39 7.08
C THR A 67 -21.66 22.36 7.71
N ASN A 68 -21.25 21.22 8.25
CA ASN A 68 -19.86 21.00 8.67
C ASN A 68 -18.84 21.28 7.54
N GLN A 69 -19.19 21.05 6.27
CA GLN A 69 -18.31 21.36 5.12
C GLN A 69 -18.18 22.87 4.88
N THR A 70 -19.29 23.61 4.98
CA THR A 70 -19.25 25.08 4.88
C THR A 70 -18.51 25.70 6.06
N MET A 71 -18.64 25.14 7.27
CA MET A 71 -17.88 25.54 8.46
C MET A 71 -16.38 25.34 8.25
N LEU A 72 -15.98 24.16 7.78
CA LEU A 72 -14.58 23.85 7.51
C LEU A 72 -13.98 24.82 6.49
N SER A 73 -14.69 25.09 5.40
CA SER A 73 -14.30 26.03 4.35
C SER A 73 -14.19 27.46 4.85
N TYR A 74 -15.15 27.89 5.68
CA TYR A 74 -15.18 29.21 6.29
C TYR A 74 -13.95 29.46 7.17
N TYR A 75 -13.65 28.53 8.09
CA TYR A 75 -12.51 28.70 9.00
C TYR A 75 -11.16 28.49 8.33
N LYS A 76 -11.04 27.64 7.31
CA LYS A 76 -9.82 27.56 6.47
C LYS A 76 -9.51 28.90 5.83
N LYS A 77 -10.53 29.58 5.29
CA LYS A 77 -10.38 30.91 4.70
C LYS A 77 -10.10 31.99 5.75
N LYS A 78 -10.87 32.03 6.84
CA LYS A 78 -10.75 33.00 7.92
C LYS A 78 -9.37 32.95 8.59
N ASN A 79 -8.88 31.74 8.86
CA ASN A 79 -7.60 31.52 9.54
C ASN A 79 -6.40 31.45 8.57
N LYS A 80 -6.62 31.56 7.26
CA LYS A 80 -5.60 31.39 6.21
C LYS A 80 -4.80 30.09 6.38
N SER A 81 -5.45 29.02 6.82
CA SER A 81 -4.83 27.71 7.13
C SER A 81 -5.59 26.58 6.46
N GLN A 82 -4.93 25.88 5.56
CA GLN A 82 -5.48 24.67 4.94
C GLN A 82 -5.56 23.46 5.91
N ASN A 83 -4.87 23.57 7.05
CA ASN A 83 -4.84 22.52 8.07
C ASN A 83 -5.87 22.71 9.19
N TYR A 84 -6.80 23.68 9.06
CA TYR A 84 -7.91 23.79 10.01
C TYR A 84 -8.74 22.49 10.01
N SER A 85 -9.06 22.00 11.19
CA SER A 85 -9.78 20.74 11.42
C SER A 85 -10.97 20.98 12.34
N ILE A 86 -12.02 20.20 12.15
CA ILE A 86 -13.21 20.14 13.01
C ILE A 86 -13.18 18.91 13.93
N ASN A 87 -11.99 18.43 14.28
CA ASN A 87 -11.78 17.34 15.23
C ASN A 87 -11.37 17.90 16.59
N PHE A 88 -12.20 17.72 17.60
CA PHE A 88 -12.08 18.29 18.93
C PHE A 88 -11.75 17.23 19.98
N THR A 89 -11.38 17.66 21.18
CA THR A 89 -11.01 16.75 22.29
C THR A 89 -12.23 16.26 23.07
N SER A 90 -13.35 17.00 23.03
CA SER A 90 -14.60 16.65 23.71
C SER A 90 -15.83 16.97 22.86
N GLU A 91 -16.98 16.42 23.24
CA GLU A 91 -18.27 16.76 22.64
C GLU A 91 -18.69 18.21 22.97
N GLU A 92 -18.29 18.72 24.15
CA GLU A 92 -18.53 20.10 24.57
C GLU A 92 -17.79 21.07 23.66
N ASP A 93 -16.53 20.80 23.33
CA ASP A 93 -15.78 21.61 22.37
C ASP A 93 -16.43 21.62 20.98
N CYS A 94 -16.99 20.49 20.53
CA CYS A 94 -17.76 20.43 19.28
C CYS A 94 -18.95 21.38 19.31
N ARG A 95 -19.77 21.34 20.39
CA ARG A 95 -20.95 22.18 20.54
C ARG A 95 -20.57 23.65 20.64
N ALA A 96 -19.52 23.96 21.38
CA ALA A 96 -19.01 25.34 21.49
C ALA A 96 -18.55 25.90 20.13
N ALA A 97 -17.86 25.07 19.33
CA ALA A 97 -17.41 25.45 18.00
C ALA A 97 -18.59 25.67 17.03
N ILE A 98 -19.63 24.81 17.09
CA ILE A 98 -20.86 25.00 16.31
C ILE A 98 -21.56 26.31 16.69
N ALA A 99 -21.81 26.55 17.98
CA ALA A 99 -22.44 27.78 18.47
C ALA A 99 -21.66 29.03 18.08
N GLN A 100 -20.31 28.94 18.02
CA GLN A 100 -19.49 30.05 17.53
C GLN A 100 -19.65 30.25 16.01
N TYR A 101 -19.72 29.17 15.25
CA TYR A 101 -19.91 29.23 13.79
C TYR A 101 -21.28 29.84 13.43
N GLU A 102 -22.35 29.49 14.14
CA GLU A 102 -23.68 30.07 13.95
C GLU A 102 -23.64 31.59 14.15
N LYS A 103 -22.98 32.07 15.22
CA LYS A 103 -22.77 33.49 15.43
C LYS A 103 -21.94 34.16 14.33
N ASP A 104 -20.93 33.48 13.85
CA ASP A 104 -20.00 34.05 12.86
C ASP A 104 -20.66 34.19 11.46
N VAL A 105 -21.65 33.38 11.13
CA VAL A 105 -22.34 33.43 9.81
C VAL A 105 -23.61 34.26 9.81
N LEU A 106 -24.15 34.63 10.98
CA LEU A 106 -25.33 35.50 11.11
C LEU A 106 -24.95 36.96 10.85
N GLY A 107 -25.48 37.52 9.77
CA GLY A 107 -25.41 38.94 9.47
C GLY A 107 -26.44 39.77 10.27
N LYS A 108 -26.30 41.10 10.23
CA LYS A 108 -27.24 42.00 10.90
C LYS A 108 -28.64 41.89 10.26
N GLY A 109 -29.59 41.32 11.00
CA GLY A 109 -30.98 41.15 10.58
C GLY A 109 -31.30 39.74 10.06
N ASP A 110 -30.32 38.86 9.98
CA ASP A 110 -30.51 37.44 9.65
C ASP A 110 -31.10 36.71 10.86
N LYS A 111 -31.78 35.59 10.61
CA LYS A 111 -32.37 34.72 11.64
C LYS A 111 -32.14 33.26 11.34
N LEU A 112 -31.83 32.48 12.38
CA LEU A 112 -31.88 31.01 12.28
C LEU A 112 -33.31 30.58 11.98
N VAL A 113 -33.45 29.61 11.06
CA VAL A 113 -34.75 28.98 10.77
C VAL A 113 -35.06 28.00 11.90
N GLU A 114 -36.20 28.14 12.54
CA GLU A 114 -36.61 27.25 13.63
C GLU A 114 -36.65 25.78 13.17
N ASN A 115 -36.23 24.88 14.04
CA ASN A 115 -36.20 23.43 13.80
C ASN A 115 -35.39 22.97 12.55
N SER A 116 -34.52 23.83 12.02
CA SER A 116 -33.64 23.48 10.89
C SER A 116 -32.31 22.89 11.32
N GLU A 117 -31.98 22.97 12.62
CA GLU A 117 -30.70 22.49 13.14
C GLU A 117 -30.69 20.94 13.28
N TYR A 118 -29.66 20.34 12.73
CA TYR A 118 -29.31 18.94 12.93
C TYR A 118 -27.85 18.82 13.34
N ILE A 119 -27.58 18.27 14.53
CA ILE A 119 -26.23 18.00 15.05
C ILE A 119 -26.15 16.54 15.42
N PHE A 120 -25.18 15.83 14.85
CA PHE A 120 -24.85 14.47 15.24
C PHE A 120 -23.35 14.35 15.48
N ILE A 121 -22.94 14.18 16.75
CA ILE A 121 -21.53 14.08 17.14
C ILE A 121 -21.03 12.66 16.89
N THR A 122 -19.84 12.54 16.30
CA THR A 122 -19.20 11.27 15.94
C THR A 122 -17.81 11.18 16.55
N MET A 123 -17.41 9.95 16.90
CA MET A 123 -16.02 9.67 17.29
C MET A 123 -15.10 9.70 16.08
N GLN A 124 -13.87 10.13 16.31
CA GLN A 124 -12.77 10.12 15.33
C GLN A 124 -11.51 9.49 15.95
N PRO A 125 -10.57 8.90 15.17
CA PRO A 125 -10.68 8.69 13.74
C PRO A 125 -11.81 7.72 13.38
N GLN A 126 -12.28 7.82 12.14
CA GLN A 126 -13.23 6.86 11.57
C GLN A 126 -12.51 5.63 11.02
N VAL A 127 -13.27 4.56 10.80
CA VAL A 127 -12.80 3.28 10.29
C VAL A 127 -13.75 2.77 9.21
N ALA A 128 -13.19 2.20 8.15
CA ALA A 128 -13.89 1.29 7.26
C ALA A 128 -13.18 -0.06 7.27
N MET A 129 -13.93 -1.15 7.36
CA MET A 129 -13.40 -2.51 7.35
C MET A 129 -14.31 -3.41 6.53
N THR A 130 -13.73 -4.24 5.68
CA THR A 130 -14.44 -5.28 4.94
C THR A 130 -13.73 -6.61 5.14
N ILE A 131 -14.47 -7.65 5.45
CA ILE A 131 -13.99 -9.04 5.51
C ILE A 131 -14.69 -9.84 4.43
N MET A 132 -13.90 -10.47 3.56
CA MET A 132 -14.36 -11.19 2.39
C MET A 132 -13.80 -12.61 2.37
N ASP A 133 -14.63 -13.55 2.03
CA ASP A 133 -14.22 -14.89 1.64
C ASP A 133 -13.69 -14.81 0.20
N GLN A 134 -12.37 -14.94 0.05
CA GLN A 134 -11.73 -14.75 -1.26
C GLN A 134 -12.14 -15.79 -2.29
N SER A 135 -12.50 -17.01 -1.86
CA SER A 135 -12.87 -18.10 -2.77
C SER A 135 -14.25 -17.91 -3.41
N THR A 136 -15.11 -17.13 -2.76
CA THR A 136 -16.50 -16.94 -3.19
C THR A 136 -16.86 -15.51 -3.54
N GLY A 137 -16.08 -14.51 -3.13
CA GLY A 137 -16.43 -13.10 -3.24
C GLY A 137 -17.47 -12.64 -2.20
N GLU A 138 -17.89 -13.50 -1.29
CA GLU A 138 -18.88 -13.19 -0.29
C GLU A 138 -18.34 -12.25 0.79
N VAL A 139 -18.97 -11.12 0.99
CA VAL A 139 -18.66 -10.20 2.09
C VAL A 139 -19.26 -10.75 3.37
N ARG A 140 -18.40 -11.24 4.27
CA ARG A 140 -18.78 -11.86 5.54
C ARG A 140 -19.06 -10.87 6.65
N ALA A 141 -18.39 -9.71 6.62
CA ALA A 141 -18.65 -8.59 7.52
C ALA A 141 -18.21 -7.26 6.87
N ILE A 142 -18.90 -6.19 7.27
CA ILE A 142 -18.56 -4.85 6.81
C ILE A 142 -18.82 -3.82 7.92
N VAL A 143 -17.83 -2.94 8.16
CA VAL A 143 -17.96 -1.82 9.07
C VAL A 143 -17.78 -0.51 8.28
N GLY A 144 -18.81 0.33 8.30
CA GLY A 144 -18.83 1.59 7.56
C GLY A 144 -18.49 2.83 8.41
N GLY A 145 -18.15 2.64 9.69
CA GLY A 145 -17.79 3.74 10.58
C GLY A 145 -17.59 3.31 12.03
N ARG A 146 -17.02 4.20 12.83
CA ARG A 146 -16.79 4.04 14.26
C ARG A 146 -17.83 4.81 15.07
N GLY A 147 -18.29 4.23 16.18
CA GLY A 147 -19.26 4.83 17.09
C GLY A 147 -20.71 4.52 16.74
N ASN A 148 -21.64 5.16 17.43
CA ASN A 148 -23.07 4.95 17.25
C ASN A 148 -23.54 5.44 15.88
N LYS A 149 -24.51 4.73 15.30
CA LYS A 149 -25.18 5.13 14.07
C LYS A 149 -26.30 6.12 14.40
N ALA A 150 -26.42 7.19 13.61
CA ALA A 150 -27.48 8.18 13.75
C ALA A 150 -28.88 7.60 13.40
N GLY A 151 -28.93 6.47 12.72
CA GLY A 151 -30.18 5.84 12.28
C GLY A 151 -29.92 4.74 11.25
N ASN A 152 -30.98 4.32 10.60
CA ASN A 152 -30.90 3.38 9.46
C ASN A 152 -30.36 4.08 8.22
N ARG A 153 -29.69 3.32 7.33
CA ARG A 153 -29.18 3.80 6.02
C ARG A 153 -28.18 4.97 6.14
N THR A 154 -27.40 4.97 7.22
CA THR A 154 -26.30 5.94 7.40
C THR A 154 -25.17 5.69 6.40
N TRP A 155 -24.31 6.69 6.23
CA TRP A 155 -23.17 6.63 5.31
C TRP A 155 -22.22 5.49 5.64
N ASN A 156 -22.04 4.58 4.68
CA ASN A 156 -21.09 3.46 4.80
C ASN A 156 -19.78 3.83 4.11
N ARG A 157 -18.73 4.10 4.88
CA ARG A 157 -17.42 4.51 4.34
C ARG A 157 -16.72 3.39 3.58
N ALA A 158 -17.03 2.13 3.86
CA ALA A 158 -16.41 1.02 3.15
C ALA A 158 -16.84 0.92 1.67
N THR A 159 -18.05 1.40 1.34
CA THR A 159 -18.63 1.32 -0.01
C THR A 159 -18.85 2.67 -0.68
N LYS A 160 -18.87 3.77 0.07
CA LYS A 160 -19.27 5.10 -0.43
C LYS A 160 -18.19 6.17 -0.31
N THR A 161 -17.09 5.88 0.41
CA THR A 161 -15.99 6.84 0.59
C THR A 161 -14.77 6.36 -0.18
N CYS A 162 -14.36 7.14 -1.18
CA CYS A 162 -13.09 6.93 -1.87
C CYS A 162 -11.97 7.64 -1.12
N ARG A 163 -10.89 6.92 -0.84
CA ARG A 163 -9.69 7.44 -0.18
C ARG A 163 -8.44 6.97 -0.91
N GLN A 164 -7.38 7.74 -0.74
CA GLN A 164 -6.08 7.37 -1.30
C GLN A 164 -5.60 6.05 -0.68
N PRO A 165 -5.33 5.01 -1.48
CA PRO A 165 -4.89 3.71 -0.95
C PRO A 165 -3.43 3.73 -0.47
N GLY A 166 -2.67 4.75 -0.86
CA GLY A 166 -1.25 4.86 -0.53
C GLY A 166 -0.47 3.61 -0.93
N SER A 167 0.52 3.23 -0.12
CA SER A 167 1.42 2.12 -0.45
C SER A 167 0.77 0.73 -0.57
N THR A 168 -0.52 0.54 -0.27
CA THR A 168 -1.20 -0.72 -0.60
C THR A 168 -1.33 -0.88 -2.11
N PHE A 169 -1.41 0.21 -2.85
CA PHE A 169 -1.56 0.19 -4.30
C PHE A 169 -0.28 -0.22 -5.06
N LYS A 170 0.88 -0.21 -4.40
CA LYS A 170 2.15 -0.72 -4.96
C LYS A 170 2.05 -2.16 -5.44
N ILE A 171 1.32 -3.00 -4.69
CA ILE A 171 1.10 -4.41 -5.05
C ILE A 171 0.29 -4.48 -6.34
N ILE A 172 -0.79 -3.70 -6.44
CA ILE A 172 -1.77 -3.75 -7.53
C ILE A 172 -1.23 -3.15 -8.84
N ALA A 173 -0.79 -1.87 -8.78
CA ALA A 173 -0.45 -1.11 -9.98
C ALA A 173 1.04 -1.15 -10.36
N CYS A 174 1.88 -1.84 -9.57
CA CYS A 174 3.30 -1.95 -9.90
C CYS A 174 3.79 -3.39 -9.84
N TYR A 175 3.74 -4.05 -8.68
CA TYR A 175 4.39 -5.35 -8.54
C TYR A 175 3.61 -6.50 -9.17
N ALA A 176 2.28 -6.48 -9.15
CA ALA A 176 1.48 -7.48 -9.87
C ALA A 176 1.77 -7.44 -11.38
N PRO A 177 1.61 -6.30 -12.09
CA PRO A 177 1.97 -6.24 -13.51
C PRO A 177 3.45 -6.52 -13.78
N ALA A 178 4.38 -6.09 -12.90
CA ALA A 178 5.81 -6.31 -13.08
C ALA A 178 6.17 -7.78 -13.11
N LEU A 179 5.61 -8.59 -12.18
CA LEU A 179 5.88 -10.02 -12.08
C LEU A 179 5.08 -10.85 -13.11
N ASP A 180 3.86 -10.39 -13.46
CA ASP A 180 2.93 -11.14 -14.30
C ASP A 180 3.25 -11.03 -15.80
N ALA A 181 3.50 -9.81 -16.28
CA ALA A 181 3.69 -9.48 -17.70
C ALA A 181 4.91 -8.60 -17.98
N GLY A 182 5.41 -7.88 -16.98
CA GLY A 182 6.49 -6.89 -17.12
C GLY A 182 7.91 -7.48 -17.14
N GLY A 183 8.06 -8.81 -17.14
CA GLY A 183 9.36 -9.50 -17.23
C GLY A 183 10.25 -9.32 -16.01
N LYS A 184 9.71 -8.86 -14.88
CA LYS A 184 10.44 -8.74 -13.62
C LYS A 184 10.21 -9.96 -12.73
N THR A 185 11.13 -10.17 -11.77
CA THR A 185 11.05 -11.21 -10.73
C THR A 185 11.15 -10.58 -9.35
N LEU A 186 10.92 -11.34 -8.29
CA LEU A 186 11.16 -10.84 -6.92
C LEU A 186 12.63 -10.47 -6.67
N ALA A 187 13.56 -11.11 -7.42
CA ALA A 187 14.99 -10.83 -7.38
C ALA A 187 15.37 -9.57 -8.16
N SER A 188 14.57 -9.10 -9.13
CA SER A 188 14.88 -7.91 -9.94
C SER A 188 15.20 -6.71 -9.06
N VAL A 189 16.28 -6.00 -9.38
CA VAL A 189 16.85 -4.94 -8.54
C VAL A 189 16.68 -3.58 -9.20
N GLN A 190 16.47 -2.57 -8.37
CA GLN A 190 16.57 -1.15 -8.70
C GLN A 190 17.51 -0.47 -7.71
N ASP A 191 18.28 0.51 -8.16
CA ASP A 191 19.05 1.34 -7.23
C ASP A 191 18.12 2.34 -6.52
N ASP A 192 17.95 2.14 -5.22
CA ASP A 192 17.24 3.07 -4.32
C ASP A 192 18.15 4.28 -4.05
N ALA A 193 18.11 5.23 -4.95
CA ALA A 193 18.90 6.48 -4.99
C ALA A 193 17.97 7.69 -5.20
N PRO A 194 18.43 8.94 -4.97
CA PRO A 194 17.65 10.14 -5.28
C PRO A 194 17.08 10.11 -6.70
N PHE A 195 15.78 10.31 -6.86
CA PHE A 195 15.11 10.10 -8.13
C PHE A 195 14.13 11.23 -8.48
N THR A 196 14.32 11.82 -9.67
CA THR A 196 13.48 12.92 -10.17
C THR A 196 13.08 12.64 -11.62
N VAL A 197 11.80 12.82 -11.92
CA VAL A 197 11.24 12.71 -13.27
C VAL A 197 10.52 14.02 -13.60
N GLY A 198 10.99 14.71 -14.62
CA GLY A 198 10.52 16.07 -14.92
C GLY A 198 10.73 17.01 -13.72
N ASN A 199 9.66 17.61 -13.24
CA ASN A 199 9.68 18.52 -12.08
C ASN A 199 9.32 17.81 -10.75
N LYS A 200 9.13 16.49 -10.74
CA LYS A 200 8.70 15.74 -9.56
C LYS A 200 9.83 14.91 -8.97
N THR A 201 10.22 15.25 -7.74
CA THR A 201 11.16 14.46 -6.96
C THR A 201 10.41 13.45 -6.09
N TYR A 202 10.83 12.19 -6.16
CA TYR A 202 10.30 11.11 -5.33
C TYR A 202 11.22 10.85 -4.15
N ASN A 203 10.64 10.53 -3.00
CA ASN A 203 11.37 10.25 -1.77
C ASN A 203 10.82 9.00 -1.09
N ASN A 204 11.68 8.28 -0.39
CA ASN A 204 11.24 7.26 0.56
C ASN A 204 10.64 7.92 1.81
N TYR A 205 9.80 7.19 2.54
CA TYR A 205 9.23 7.67 3.80
C TYR A 205 10.31 8.00 4.85
N SER A 206 11.41 7.24 4.85
CA SER A 206 12.57 7.45 5.73
C SER A 206 13.46 8.63 5.34
N HIS A 207 13.28 9.19 4.14
CA HIS A 207 14.21 10.15 3.52
C HIS A 207 15.66 9.64 3.38
N THR A 208 15.84 8.31 3.39
CA THR A 208 17.13 7.62 3.16
C THR A 208 17.02 6.72 1.93
N PHE A 209 18.18 6.40 1.34
CA PHE A 209 18.29 5.61 0.11
C PHE A 209 19.17 4.39 0.35
N GLY A 210 18.63 3.20 0.11
CA GLY A 210 19.22 1.91 0.50
C GLY A 210 20.18 1.29 -0.51
N GLY A 211 20.36 1.89 -1.69
CA GLY A 211 21.15 1.30 -2.79
C GLY A 211 20.41 0.18 -3.51
N PHE A 212 21.13 -0.69 -4.18
CA PHE A 212 20.59 -1.81 -4.93
C PHE A 212 19.64 -2.65 -4.08
N THR A 213 18.38 -2.65 -4.46
CA THR A 213 17.28 -3.20 -3.65
C THR A 213 16.36 -4.03 -4.54
N SER A 214 16.13 -5.30 -4.16
CA SER A 214 15.24 -6.22 -4.87
C SER A 214 13.77 -5.84 -4.70
N ILE A 215 12.93 -6.28 -5.64
CA ILE A 215 11.47 -6.12 -5.54
C ILE A 215 10.93 -6.74 -4.25
N ARG A 216 11.39 -7.94 -3.85
CA ARG A 216 11.03 -8.54 -2.55
C ARG A 216 11.28 -7.59 -1.38
N LYS A 217 12.49 -7.05 -1.29
CA LYS A 217 12.87 -6.11 -0.22
C LYS A 217 12.05 -4.82 -0.29
N ALA A 218 11.76 -4.34 -1.50
CA ALA A 218 10.95 -3.15 -1.71
C ALA A 218 9.48 -3.34 -1.29
N ILE A 219 8.90 -4.52 -1.50
CA ILE A 219 7.59 -4.92 -0.97
C ILE A 219 7.64 -4.95 0.57
N THR A 220 8.60 -5.66 1.14
CA THR A 220 8.77 -5.86 2.60
C THR A 220 8.91 -4.54 3.35
N LYS A 221 9.78 -3.65 2.86
CA LYS A 221 10.08 -2.35 3.48
C LYS A 221 9.28 -1.18 2.92
N SER A 222 8.43 -1.44 1.93
CA SER A 222 7.57 -0.43 1.28
C SER A 222 8.36 0.74 0.65
N ILE A 223 9.47 0.44 -0.04
CA ILE A 223 10.37 1.43 -0.64
C ILE A 223 9.68 2.13 -1.83
N ASN A 224 9.64 3.47 -1.82
CA ASN A 224 8.96 4.23 -2.85
C ASN A 224 9.76 4.30 -4.16
N ILE A 225 11.05 4.60 -4.07
CA ILE A 225 11.91 4.82 -5.26
C ILE A 225 11.95 3.56 -6.12
N VAL A 226 12.20 2.41 -5.53
CA VAL A 226 12.20 1.12 -6.25
C VAL A 226 10.87 0.89 -6.95
N THR A 227 9.75 1.17 -6.27
CA THR A 227 8.41 1.02 -6.86
C THR A 227 8.21 1.92 -8.08
N VAL A 228 8.59 3.21 -7.97
CA VAL A 228 8.41 4.17 -9.08
C VAL A 228 9.30 3.81 -10.27
N LYS A 229 10.57 3.46 -10.03
CA LYS A 229 11.50 3.00 -11.08
C LYS A 229 10.99 1.72 -11.74
N THR A 230 10.50 0.76 -10.97
CA THR A 230 9.91 -0.49 -11.51
C THR A 230 8.72 -0.19 -12.41
N LEU A 231 7.78 0.68 -11.99
CA LEU A 231 6.65 1.07 -12.85
C LEU A 231 7.10 1.81 -14.10
N GLN A 232 8.14 2.66 -13.99
CA GLN A 232 8.71 3.35 -15.15
C GLN A 232 9.26 2.35 -16.18
N ASP A 233 9.95 1.30 -15.72
CA ASP A 233 10.53 0.27 -16.59
C ASP A 233 9.46 -0.52 -17.34
N ILE A 234 8.39 -0.93 -16.66
CA ILE A 234 7.33 -1.77 -17.27
C ILE A 234 6.28 -0.96 -18.03
N GLY A 235 6.29 0.37 -17.85
CA GLY A 235 5.30 1.28 -18.43
C GLY A 235 4.09 1.52 -17.55
N VAL A 236 3.67 2.79 -17.49
CA VAL A 236 2.53 3.25 -16.67
C VAL A 236 1.22 2.63 -17.11
N ASP A 237 1.03 2.47 -18.43
CA ASP A 237 -0.22 1.91 -19.00
C ASP A 237 -0.45 0.49 -18.53
N LEU A 238 0.59 -0.34 -18.49
CA LEU A 238 0.48 -1.70 -17.96
C LEU A 238 -0.01 -1.69 -16.49
N GLY A 239 0.55 -0.81 -15.67
CA GLY A 239 0.14 -0.66 -14.27
C GLY A 239 -1.32 -0.18 -14.12
N TYR A 240 -1.75 0.70 -14.99
CA TYR A 240 -3.13 1.20 -15.03
C TYR A 240 -4.13 0.13 -15.46
N GLU A 241 -3.84 -0.61 -16.54
CA GLU A 241 -4.67 -1.71 -17.04
C GLU A 241 -4.86 -2.81 -16.00
N TYR A 242 -3.80 -3.18 -15.28
CA TYR A 242 -3.91 -4.14 -14.18
C TYR A 242 -4.81 -3.61 -13.04
N ALA A 243 -4.70 -2.33 -12.69
CA ALA A 243 -5.59 -1.74 -11.69
C ALA A 243 -7.06 -1.76 -12.14
N GLU A 244 -7.36 -1.47 -13.41
CA GLU A 244 -8.72 -1.64 -13.97
C GLU A 244 -9.18 -3.11 -13.87
N ASN A 245 -8.32 -4.06 -14.24
CA ASN A 245 -8.61 -5.50 -14.18
C ASN A 245 -8.86 -5.99 -12.75
N PHE A 246 -8.21 -5.41 -11.74
CA PHE A 246 -8.49 -5.68 -10.33
C PHE A 246 -9.81 -5.08 -9.82
N GLY A 247 -10.57 -4.37 -10.67
CA GLY A 247 -11.93 -3.93 -10.39
C GLY A 247 -12.06 -2.55 -9.75
N PHE A 248 -11.08 -1.66 -9.89
CA PHE A 248 -11.20 -0.28 -9.42
C PHE A 248 -12.00 0.58 -10.39
N SER A 249 -13.19 1.03 -9.98
CA SER A 249 -14.14 1.76 -10.81
C SER A 249 -13.92 3.28 -10.84
N THR A 250 -13.06 3.80 -9.97
CA THR A 250 -12.83 5.24 -9.77
C THR A 250 -11.62 5.79 -10.50
N LEU A 251 -10.91 4.94 -11.24
CA LEU A 251 -9.75 5.32 -12.04
C LEU A 251 -10.15 6.26 -13.17
N THR A 252 -9.27 7.19 -13.48
CA THR A 252 -9.43 8.18 -14.56
C THR A 252 -8.16 8.26 -15.39
N ASP A 253 -8.23 8.79 -16.61
CA ASP A 253 -7.05 8.97 -17.47
C ASP A 253 -5.95 9.82 -16.82
N THR A 254 -6.31 10.72 -15.90
CA THR A 254 -5.33 11.52 -15.13
C THR A 254 -4.50 10.67 -14.15
N ASP A 255 -4.93 9.45 -13.85
CA ASP A 255 -4.18 8.51 -13.01
C ASP A 255 -3.10 7.74 -13.79
N ARG A 256 -3.06 7.86 -15.13
CA ARG A 256 -2.01 7.29 -16.00
C ARG A 256 -0.70 8.05 -15.83
N ASN A 257 -0.11 7.96 -14.66
CA ASN A 257 1.18 8.55 -14.32
C ASN A 257 1.90 7.73 -13.24
N LEU A 258 3.21 7.97 -13.05
CA LEU A 258 4.01 7.22 -12.07
C LEU A 258 3.49 7.28 -10.62
N GLY A 259 2.65 8.25 -10.29
CA GLY A 259 2.02 8.38 -8.97
C GLY A 259 1.06 7.23 -8.64
N ILE A 260 0.47 6.58 -9.64
CA ILE A 260 -0.42 5.43 -9.46
C ILE A 260 0.28 4.31 -8.67
N SER A 261 1.57 4.08 -8.93
CA SER A 261 2.36 3.06 -8.21
C SER A 261 2.43 3.29 -6.70
N LEU A 262 2.27 4.52 -6.24
CA LEU A 262 2.30 4.90 -4.82
C LEU A 262 0.89 5.10 -4.24
N GLY A 263 -0.16 4.87 -5.02
CA GLY A 263 -1.55 5.09 -4.65
C GLY A 263 -1.95 6.57 -4.60
N GLY A 264 -1.28 7.41 -5.40
CA GLY A 264 -1.68 8.79 -5.63
C GLY A 264 -2.69 8.85 -6.78
N LEU A 265 -3.97 8.75 -6.46
CA LEU A 265 -5.08 8.69 -7.40
C LEU A 265 -5.92 9.97 -7.35
N THR A 266 -6.60 10.29 -8.43
CA THR A 266 -7.47 11.47 -8.53
C THR A 266 -8.63 11.41 -7.54
N GLN A 267 -9.35 10.31 -7.51
CA GLN A 267 -10.50 10.11 -6.62
C GLN A 267 -10.18 9.23 -5.41
N GLY A 268 -9.16 8.35 -5.52
CA GLY A 268 -8.92 7.27 -4.59
C GLY A 268 -9.83 6.06 -4.88
N VAL A 269 -9.89 5.12 -3.92
CA VAL A 269 -10.65 3.87 -4.06
C VAL A 269 -11.51 3.61 -2.83
N THR A 270 -12.53 2.77 -2.96
CA THR A 270 -13.31 2.30 -1.82
C THR A 270 -12.58 1.18 -1.07
N ASN A 271 -12.90 1.02 0.22
CA ASN A 271 -12.37 -0.09 1.02
C ASN A 271 -12.82 -1.45 0.45
N LEU A 272 -14.03 -1.53 -0.07
CA LEU A 272 -14.58 -2.75 -0.67
C LEU A 272 -13.80 -3.18 -1.93
N GLU A 273 -13.54 -2.26 -2.87
CA GLU A 273 -12.76 -2.55 -4.08
C GLU A 273 -11.32 -2.98 -3.73
N LEU A 274 -10.70 -2.29 -2.77
CA LEU A 274 -9.36 -2.67 -2.31
C LEU A 274 -9.36 -4.06 -1.65
N THR A 275 -10.44 -4.43 -0.92
CA THR A 275 -10.60 -5.78 -0.36
C THR A 275 -10.71 -6.82 -1.45
N ALA A 276 -11.52 -6.57 -2.49
CA ALA A 276 -11.70 -7.49 -3.61
C ALA A 276 -10.40 -7.70 -4.41
N ALA A 277 -9.63 -6.63 -4.63
CA ALA A 277 -8.33 -6.71 -5.30
C ALA A 277 -7.32 -7.57 -4.52
N TYR A 278 -7.24 -7.40 -3.19
CA TYR A 278 -6.38 -8.25 -2.36
C TYR A 278 -6.92 -9.67 -2.22
N ALA A 279 -8.25 -9.86 -2.24
CA ALA A 279 -8.89 -11.17 -2.27
C ALA A 279 -8.53 -11.94 -3.54
N ALA A 280 -8.42 -11.28 -4.70
CA ALA A 280 -7.98 -11.92 -5.93
C ALA A 280 -6.54 -12.47 -5.81
N ILE A 281 -5.62 -11.73 -5.17
CA ILE A 281 -4.26 -12.22 -4.92
C ILE A 281 -4.29 -13.45 -3.98
N ALA A 282 -5.08 -13.37 -2.89
CA ALA A 282 -5.26 -14.46 -1.93
C ALA A 282 -5.91 -15.71 -2.54
N ASN A 283 -6.66 -15.54 -3.62
CA ASN A 283 -7.39 -16.56 -4.39
C ASN A 283 -6.66 -16.94 -5.69
N GLN A 284 -5.34 -17.12 -5.64
CA GLN A 284 -4.54 -17.59 -6.76
C GLN A 284 -4.69 -16.73 -8.03
N GLY A 285 -4.96 -15.44 -7.86
CA GLY A 285 -5.09 -14.48 -8.97
C GLY A 285 -6.47 -14.38 -9.58
N GLU A 286 -7.45 -15.14 -9.09
CA GLU A 286 -8.83 -15.10 -9.55
C GLU A 286 -9.64 -14.05 -8.77
N TYR A 287 -10.12 -13.02 -9.48
CA TYR A 287 -11.03 -12.01 -8.95
C TYR A 287 -12.46 -12.54 -8.90
N ASN A 288 -13.08 -12.40 -7.74
CA ASN A 288 -14.50 -12.63 -7.50
C ASN A 288 -15.20 -11.31 -7.19
N GLU A 289 -16.26 -10.97 -7.92
CA GLU A 289 -17.08 -9.79 -7.64
C GLU A 289 -17.63 -9.84 -6.20
N PRO A 290 -17.43 -8.77 -5.38
CA PRO A 290 -17.97 -8.73 -4.03
C PRO A 290 -19.49 -8.88 -4.00
N SER A 291 -19.99 -9.76 -3.16
CA SER A 291 -21.44 -9.98 -3.01
C SER A 291 -21.88 -9.92 -1.55
N PHE A 292 -23.03 -9.27 -1.32
CA PHE A 292 -23.69 -9.17 -0.01
C PHE A 292 -24.87 -10.12 0.15
N TYR A 293 -25.23 -10.83 -0.91
CA TYR A 293 -26.30 -11.84 -0.92
C TYR A 293 -25.95 -12.96 -1.89
N THR A 294 -26.50 -14.14 -1.62
CA THR A 294 -26.41 -15.28 -2.55
C THR A 294 -27.65 -15.37 -3.43
N GLN A 295 -28.83 -15.22 -2.83
CA GLN A 295 -30.11 -15.30 -3.54
C GLN A 295 -31.12 -14.26 -3.02
N VAL A 296 -32.00 -13.82 -3.92
CA VAL A 296 -33.22 -13.07 -3.58
C VAL A 296 -34.41 -13.85 -4.11
N LEU A 297 -35.34 -14.16 -3.22
CA LEU A 297 -36.60 -14.87 -3.53
C LEU A 297 -37.76 -13.90 -3.42
N ASP A 298 -38.81 -14.09 -4.23
CA ASP A 298 -40.09 -13.41 -4.05
C ASP A 298 -40.89 -13.99 -2.84
N HIS A 299 -42.09 -13.47 -2.63
CA HIS A 299 -42.96 -13.90 -1.51
C HIS A 299 -43.45 -15.36 -1.68
N ASP A 300 -43.48 -15.88 -2.90
CA ASP A 300 -43.88 -17.27 -3.20
C ASP A 300 -42.70 -18.25 -3.14
N GLY A 301 -41.47 -17.73 -2.92
CA GLY A 301 -40.25 -18.53 -2.83
C GLY A 301 -39.55 -18.74 -4.18
N ASN A 302 -40.00 -18.11 -5.28
CA ASN A 302 -39.33 -18.20 -6.57
C ASN A 302 -38.07 -17.38 -6.57
N VAL A 303 -37.00 -17.87 -7.23
CA VAL A 303 -35.72 -17.19 -7.32
C VAL A 303 -35.79 -16.02 -8.30
N LEU A 304 -35.66 -14.79 -7.79
CA LEU A 304 -35.58 -13.57 -8.59
C LEU A 304 -34.14 -13.27 -9.02
N LEU A 305 -33.19 -13.43 -8.12
CA LEU A 305 -31.75 -13.24 -8.36
C LEU A 305 -30.97 -14.38 -7.75
N ASP A 306 -29.99 -14.87 -8.46
CA ASP A 306 -29.02 -15.87 -7.97
C ASP A 306 -27.59 -15.41 -8.31
N LYS A 307 -26.89 -14.87 -7.30
CA LYS A 307 -25.51 -14.41 -7.45
C LYS A 307 -24.53 -15.57 -7.59
N THR A 308 -24.89 -16.78 -7.15
CA THR A 308 -24.04 -17.96 -7.31
C THR A 308 -23.89 -18.36 -8.79
N GLN A 309 -24.84 -17.97 -9.63
CA GLN A 309 -24.86 -18.24 -11.07
C GLN A 309 -24.43 -17.04 -11.92
N THR A 310 -24.50 -15.82 -11.37
CA THR A 310 -24.35 -14.57 -12.15
C THR A 310 -23.21 -13.69 -11.67
N LYS A 311 -22.41 -14.12 -10.68
CA LYS A 311 -21.27 -13.32 -10.23
C LYS A 311 -20.17 -13.27 -11.31
N GLU A 312 -19.53 -12.12 -11.41
CA GLU A 312 -18.37 -11.95 -12.27
C GLU A 312 -17.14 -12.60 -11.63
N GLN A 313 -16.48 -13.48 -12.40
CA GLN A 313 -15.21 -14.09 -12.06
C GLN A 313 -14.24 -13.93 -13.23
N ARG A 314 -12.98 -13.64 -12.94
CA ARG A 314 -11.93 -13.57 -13.97
C ARG A 314 -10.54 -13.73 -13.35
N GLN A 315 -9.64 -14.34 -14.12
CA GLN A 315 -8.22 -14.35 -13.78
C GLN A 315 -7.63 -12.97 -14.05
N VAL A 316 -7.07 -12.32 -13.03
CA VAL A 316 -6.47 -10.97 -13.14
C VAL A 316 -4.96 -11.00 -13.13
N ILE A 317 -4.35 -12.03 -12.54
CA ILE A 317 -2.93 -12.36 -12.57
C ILE A 317 -2.77 -13.87 -12.56
N LYS A 318 -1.64 -14.37 -13.02
CA LYS A 318 -1.32 -15.81 -12.99
C LYS A 318 -1.23 -16.32 -11.55
N GLU A 319 -1.50 -17.61 -11.35
CA GLU A 319 -1.41 -18.28 -10.05
C GLU A 319 -0.01 -18.14 -9.44
N ASP A 320 1.05 -18.37 -10.24
CA ASP A 320 2.44 -18.21 -9.81
C ASP A 320 2.74 -16.78 -9.35
N THR A 321 2.26 -15.78 -10.08
CA THR A 321 2.39 -14.35 -9.71
C THR A 321 1.69 -14.06 -8.39
N ALA A 322 0.47 -14.56 -8.22
CA ALA A 322 -0.30 -14.39 -6.99
C ALA A 322 0.43 -15.00 -5.78
N TRP A 323 1.00 -16.21 -5.96
CA TRP A 323 1.77 -16.86 -4.91
C TRP A 323 3.07 -16.12 -4.59
N LEU A 324 3.83 -15.67 -5.58
CA LEU A 324 5.07 -14.90 -5.39
C LEU A 324 4.81 -13.59 -4.63
N LEU A 325 3.75 -12.86 -4.98
CA LEU A 325 3.32 -11.67 -4.24
C LEU A 325 2.92 -12.00 -2.81
N THR A 326 2.18 -13.09 -2.62
CA THR A 326 1.75 -13.56 -1.29
C THR A 326 2.96 -13.90 -0.42
N ASP A 327 3.94 -14.62 -0.96
CA ASP A 327 5.17 -14.99 -0.25
C ASP A 327 5.99 -13.74 0.13
N ALA A 328 6.18 -12.79 -0.79
CA ALA A 328 6.83 -11.52 -0.46
C ALA A 328 6.05 -10.69 0.58
N MET A 329 4.71 -10.76 0.58
CA MET A 329 3.86 -10.11 1.58
C MET A 329 3.84 -10.83 2.93
N LYS A 330 4.24 -12.11 3.03
CA LYS A 330 4.53 -12.77 4.32
C LYS A 330 5.71 -12.10 5.02
N ASP A 331 6.74 -11.68 4.27
CA ASP A 331 7.88 -10.95 4.82
C ASP A 331 7.48 -9.57 5.38
N VAL A 332 6.47 -8.93 4.80
CA VAL A 332 5.92 -7.68 5.37
C VAL A 332 5.40 -7.89 6.79
N MET A 333 4.80 -9.06 7.07
CA MET A 333 4.23 -9.41 8.38
C MET A 333 5.30 -9.76 9.41
N THR A 334 6.39 -10.39 9.00
CA THR A 334 7.40 -10.96 9.92
C THR A 334 8.60 -10.04 10.15
N SER A 335 9.01 -9.29 9.14
CA SER A 335 10.21 -8.43 9.18
C SER A 335 10.00 -7.04 8.57
N GLY A 336 8.79 -6.75 8.08
CA GLY A 336 8.47 -5.54 7.33
C GLY A 336 7.56 -4.55 8.08
N THR A 337 6.87 -3.74 7.27
CA THR A 337 6.01 -2.65 7.77
C THR A 337 4.70 -3.14 8.38
N GLY A 338 4.38 -4.42 8.25
CA GLY A 338 3.18 -5.08 8.76
C GLY A 338 3.35 -5.80 10.10
N MET A 339 4.54 -5.82 10.72
CA MET A 339 4.81 -6.59 11.95
C MET A 339 3.78 -6.34 13.07
N ARG A 340 3.25 -5.13 13.19
CA ARG A 340 2.21 -4.80 14.17
C ARG A 340 0.90 -5.56 13.94
N ALA A 341 0.62 -5.95 12.71
CA ALA A 341 -0.59 -6.70 12.34
C ALA A 341 -0.45 -8.20 12.57
N TYR A 342 0.77 -8.74 12.73
CA TYR A 342 1.02 -10.16 12.92
C TYR A 342 0.41 -10.68 14.23
N PHE A 343 -0.37 -11.79 14.19
CA PHE A 343 -1.04 -12.34 15.37
C PHE A 343 -0.56 -13.74 15.84
N GLY A 344 0.45 -14.33 15.18
CA GLY A 344 1.29 -15.38 15.74
C GLY A 344 0.63 -16.73 16.12
N THR A 345 -0.42 -17.17 15.42
CA THR A 345 -1.12 -18.42 15.73
C THR A 345 -0.70 -19.63 14.90
N GLY A 346 0.40 -19.53 14.14
CA GLY A 346 0.78 -20.54 13.14
C GLY A 346 -0.01 -20.46 11.83
N MET A 347 -1.06 -19.64 11.77
CA MET A 347 -1.77 -19.30 10.55
C MET A 347 -0.89 -18.43 9.65
N ALA A 348 -0.74 -18.79 8.38
CA ALA A 348 -0.04 -17.95 7.42
C ALA A 348 -0.79 -16.63 7.21
N GLN A 349 -0.04 -15.54 7.14
CA GLN A 349 -0.54 -14.19 7.03
C GLN A 349 0.28 -13.42 6.03
N ALA A 350 -0.37 -12.76 5.10
CA ALA A 350 0.26 -11.87 4.13
C ALA A 350 -0.45 -10.51 4.12
N GLY A 351 0.26 -9.44 3.84
CA GLY A 351 -0.39 -8.13 3.82
C GLY A 351 0.53 -6.98 3.47
N LYS A 352 -0.08 -5.81 3.33
CA LYS A 352 0.61 -4.57 2.97
C LYS A 352 0.04 -3.39 3.75
N SER A 353 0.90 -2.57 4.31
CA SER A 353 0.52 -1.30 4.93
C SER A 353 0.40 -0.18 3.90
N GLY A 354 -0.54 0.73 4.11
CA GLY A 354 -0.69 1.98 3.39
C GLY A 354 -0.68 3.17 4.34
N THR A 355 0.01 4.22 3.96
CA THR A 355 -0.04 5.52 4.63
C THR A 355 0.09 6.57 3.54
N THR A 356 -0.78 7.56 3.56
CA THR A 356 -0.75 8.66 2.59
C THR A 356 0.10 9.82 3.08
N THR A 357 0.43 10.73 2.17
CA THR A 357 1.18 11.94 2.48
C THR A 357 0.56 12.69 3.67
N LEU A 358 1.39 13.14 4.59
CA LEU A 358 0.99 13.80 5.82
C LEU A 358 0.11 12.92 6.75
N ASN A 359 0.17 11.60 6.63
CA ASN A 359 -0.61 10.68 7.48
C ASN A 359 -2.14 10.96 7.48
N ARG A 360 -2.72 11.36 6.34
CA ARG A 360 -4.16 11.63 6.26
C ARG A 360 -5.00 10.37 6.27
N ASP A 361 -4.50 9.31 5.62
CA ASP A 361 -5.11 8.00 5.59
C ASP A 361 -4.10 6.95 6.05
N ALA A 362 -4.56 5.98 6.80
CA ALA A 362 -3.81 4.82 7.22
C ALA A 362 -4.59 3.56 6.83
N LEU A 363 -3.92 2.60 6.21
CA LEU A 363 -4.54 1.38 5.72
C LEU A 363 -3.71 0.16 6.10
N PHE A 364 -4.39 -0.95 6.23
CA PHE A 364 -3.78 -2.25 6.21
C PHE A 364 -4.66 -3.21 5.38
N ALA A 365 -4.10 -3.74 4.29
CA ALA A 365 -4.72 -4.76 3.47
C ALA A 365 -3.97 -6.06 3.68
N GLY A 366 -4.65 -7.11 4.14
CA GLY A 366 -4.01 -8.37 4.42
C GLY A 366 -5.00 -9.53 4.37
N PHE A 367 -4.45 -10.74 4.31
CA PHE A 367 -5.24 -11.96 4.17
C PHE A 367 -4.56 -13.16 4.82
N THR A 368 -5.35 -14.18 5.03
CA THR A 368 -4.95 -15.53 5.42
C THR A 368 -5.45 -16.51 4.35
N PRO A 369 -5.17 -17.81 4.43
CA PRO A 369 -5.78 -18.78 3.53
C PRO A 369 -7.31 -18.92 3.64
N TYR A 370 -7.98 -18.16 4.52
CA TYR A 370 -9.42 -18.20 4.74
C TYR A 370 -10.14 -16.91 4.37
N TYR A 371 -9.60 -15.77 4.77
CA TYR A 371 -10.27 -14.47 4.65
C TYR A 371 -9.30 -13.36 4.27
N THR A 372 -9.80 -12.45 3.45
CA THR A 372 -9.17 -11.16 3.16
C THR A 372 -9.85 -10.07 3.97
N CYS A 373 -9.06 -9.20 4.59
CA CYS A 373 -9.54 -8.08 5.37
C CYS A 373 -8.74 -6.80 5.02
N VAL A 374 -9.46 -5.73 4.72
CA VAL A 374 -8.85 -4.39 4.57
C VAL A 374 -9.44 -3.45 5.60
N VAL A 375 -8.56 -2.78 6.33
CA VAL A 375 -8.92 -1.74 7.31
C VAL A 375 -8.38 -0.41 6.82
N TRP A 376 -9.27 0.57 6.66
CA TRP A 376 -8.92 1.97 6.48
C TRP A 376 -9.22 2.74 7.76
N GLY A 377 -8.39 3.73 8.06
CA GLY A 377 -8.62 4.66 9.14
C GLY A 377 -8.19 6.08 8.80
N GLY A 378 -9.01 7.06 9.21
CA GLY A 378 -8.77 8.46 8.91
C GLY A 378 -9.81 9.38 9.54
N TYR A 379 -9.60 10.68 9.41
CA TYR A 379 -10.59 11.68 9.78
C TYR A 379 -11.54 12.00 8.63
N ASP A 380 -12.82 12.22 8.93
CA ASP A 380 -13.82 12.57 7.90
C ASP A 380 -13.49 13.86 7.14
N ASP A 381 -12.87 14.82 7.81
CA ASP A 381 -12.40 16.09 7.22
C ASP A 381 -11.05 15.98 6.49
N ASN A 382 -10.51 14.75 6.37
CA ASN A 382 -9.20 14.46 5.77
C ASN A 382 -8.04 15.23 6.42
N SER A 383 -8.13 15.57 7.70
CA SER A 383 -7.04 16.21 8.45
C SER A 383 -5.92 15.23 8.79
N ILE A 384 -4.77 15.78 9.22
CA ILE A 384 -3.57 15.01 9.57
C ILE A 384 -3.81 14.21 10.86
N GLN A 385 -3.42 12.93 10.85
CA GLN A 385 -3.46 12.05 12.02
C GLN A 385 -2.15 12.09 12.79
N SER A 386 -2.23 12.06 14.12
CA SER A 386 -1.06 11.97 15.01
C SER A 386 -0.44 10.57 15.07
N ALA A 387 -1.23 9.53 14.82
CA ALA A 387 -0.79 8.15 14.77
C ALA A 387 -1.55 7.36 13.71
N THR A 388 -0.90 6.37 13.11
CA THR A 388 -1.40 5.58 11.96
C THR A 388 -1.29 4.07 12.20
N GLY A 389 -1.08 3.66 13.43
CA GLY A 389 -0.87 2.25 13.79
C GLY A 389 -2.15 1.45 13.99
N TYR A 390 -3.26 2.09 14.33
CA TYR A 390 -4.51 1.43 14.71
C TYR A 390 -5.15 0.57 13.60
N PRO A 391 -5.08 0.85 12.29
CA PRO A 391 -5.62 -0.07 11.30
C PRO A 391 -4.92 -1.43 11.31
N LYS A 392 -3.60 -1.46 11.53
CA LYS A 392 -2.83 -2.71 11.72
C LYS A 392 -3.24 -3.44 13.01
N ASN A 393 -3.48 -2.68 14.08
CA ASN A 393 -3.93 -3.26 15.34
C ASN A 393 -5.34 -3.84 15.23
N LEU A 394 -6.29 -3.11 14.65
CA LEU A 394 -7.65 -3.59 14.38
C LEU A 394 -7.65 -4.84 13.51
N TRP A 395 -6.88 -4.85 12.42
CA TRP A 395 -6.71 -6.04 11.60
C TRP A 395 -6.23 -7.24 12.42
N LYS A 396 -5.20 -7.03 13.25
CA LYS A 396 -4.64 -8.06 14.14
C LYS A 396 -5.69 -8.66 15.08
N VAL A 397 -6.36 -7.80 15.85
CA VAL A 397 -7.29 -8.28 16.91
C VAL A 397 -8.51 -8.94 16.32
N VAL A 398 -9.07 -8.40 15.23
CA VAL A 398 -10.20 -8.97 14.51
C VAL A 398 -9.81 -10.31 13.88
N MET A 399 -8.75 -10.34 13.07
CA MET A 399 -8.34 -11.56 12.38
C MET A 399 -7.91 -12.65 13.36
N LYS A 400 -7.25 -12.32 14.47
CA LYS A 400 -6.94 -13.28 15.53
C LYS A 400 -8.18 -13.93 16.10
N ARG A 401 -9.24 -13.15 16.37
CA ARG A 401 -10.48 -13.66 16.96
C ARG A 401 -11.27 -14.54 15.98
N ILE A 402 -11.40 -14.11 14.71
CA ILE A 402 -12.15 -14.90 13.71
C ILE A 402 -11.43 -16.19 13.30
N HIS A 403 -10.12 -16.31 13.58
CA HIS A 403 -9.33 -17.52 13.30
C HIS A 403 -9.08 -18.39 14.52
N ALA A 404 -9.67 -18.07 15.68
CA ALA A 404 -9.40 -18.79 16.93
C ALA A 404 -9.69 -20.29 16.83
N ASP A 405 -10.77 -20.65 16.16
CA ASP A 405 -11.23 -22.03 16.00
C ASP A 405 -10.90 -22.62 14.62
N LEU A 406 -10.17 -21.88 13.76
CA LEU A 406 -9.79 -22.36 12.43
C LEU A 406 -8.45 -23.10 12.48
N LYS A 407 -8.36 -24.19 11.74
CA LYS A 407 -7.11 -24.94 11.61
C LYS A 407 -6.03 -24.06 10.93
N ALA A 408 -4.86 -23.96 11.55
CA ALA A 408 -3.72 -23.29 10.92
C ALA A 408 -3.33 -23.98 9.62
N LYS A 409 -3.14 -23.20 8.56
CA LYS A 409 -2.63 -23.66 7.25
C LYS A 409 -1.79 -22.57 6.57
N ASP A 410 -0.92 -22.98 5.63
CA ASP A 410 -0.18 -22.06 4.76
C ASP A 410 -0.91 -21.87 3.43
N PHE A 411 -0.45 -20.92 2.65
CA PHE A 411 -0.90 -20.72 1.27
C PHE A 411 -0.39 -21.86 0.38
N GLU A 412 -1.24 -22.35 -0.47
CA GLU A 412 -0.89 -23.42 -1.41
C GLU A 412 0.13 -22.91 -2.43
N LYS A 413 1.25 -23.64 -2.56
CA LYS A 413 2.31 -23.31 -3.50
C LYS A 413 2.07 -23.99 -4.84
N PRO A 414 1.94 -23.23 -5.95
CA PRO A 414 1.81 -23.79 -7.28
C PRO A 414 3.01 -24.67 -7.68
N SER A 415 2.77 -25.65 -8.54
CA SER A 415 3.83 -26.53 -9.04
C SER A 415 4.86 -25.80 -9.91
N GLY A 416 4.48 -24.69 -10.55
CA GLY A 416 5.34 -23.85 -11.38
C GLY A 416 6.32 -22.96 -10.60
N ILE A 417 6.42 -23.09 -9.26
CA ILE A 417 7.35 -22.29 -8.45
C ILE A 417 8.64 -23.06 -8.15
N THR A 418 9.74 -22.51 -8.59
CA THR A 418 11.11 -22.99 -8.37
C THR A 418 11.93 -22.03 -7.50
N GLN A 419 13.16 -22.43 -7.17
CA GLN A 419 14.11 -21.62 -6.39
C GLN A 419 15.46 -21.55 -7.08
N ALA A 420 16.15 -20.43 -6.94
CA ALA A 420 17.55 -20.27 -7.35
C ALA A 420 18.29 -19.35 -6.38
N VAL A 421 19.62 -19.53 -6.31
CA VAL A 421 20.49 -18.60 -5.58
C VAL A 421 20.80 -17.44 -6.51
N VAL A 422 20.65 -16.20 -6.01
CA VAL A 422 20.89 -14.97 -6.76
C VAL A 422 21.72 -13.97 -5.95
N CYS A 423 22.36 -13.04 -6.65
CA CYS A 423 23.05 -11.92 -6.04
C CYS A 423 22.05 -10.84 -5.61
N ALA A 424 22.11 -10.39 -4.37
CA ALA A 424 21.21 -9.35 -3.82
C ALA A 424 21.42 -7.96 -4.44
N LYS A 425 22.52 -7.75 -5.19
CA LYS A 425 22.85 -6.47 -5.81
C LYS A 425 22.44 -6.37 -7.27
N SER A 426 22.47 -7.48 -8.01
CA SER A 426 22.05 -7.51 -9.42
C SER A 426 20.72 -8.23 -9.64
N GLY A 427 20.33 -9.14 -8.75
CA GLY A 427 19.20 -10.04 -8.96
C GLY A 427 19.51 -11.20 -9.92
N LEU A 428 20.75 -11.29 -10.44
CA LEU A 428 21.25 -12.31 -11.36
C LEU A 428 21.94 -13.44 -10.60
N LEU A 429 22.42 -14.47 -11.32
CA LEU A 429 23.19 -15.56 -10.70
C LEU A 429 24.47 -15.00 -10.04
N PRO A 430 24.88 -15.50 -8.87
CA PRO A 430 26.06 -14.96 -8.21
C PRO A 430 27.32 -15.36 -8.98
N GLU A 431 28.25 -14.40 -9.13
CA GLU A 431 29.59 -14.69 -9.64
C GLU A 431 30.43 -15.30 -8.52
N ALA A 432 30.95 -16.51 -8.79
CA ALA A 432 31.73 -17.26 -7.80
C ALA A 432 32.98 -16.48 -7.38
N ASP A 433 33.34 -16.53 -6.09
CA ASP A 433 34.49 -15.82 -5.53
C ASP A 433 34.47 -14.28 -5.68
N VAL A 434 33.37 -13.71 -6.13
CA VAL A 434 33.20 -12.25 -6.28
C VAL A 434 32.04 -11.75 -5.40
N CYS A 435 30.82 -12.25 -5.57
CA CYS A 435 29.65 -11.81 -4.79
C CYS A 435 29.79 -12.14 -3.30
N ASP A 436 30.50 -13.21 -2.95
CA ASP A 436 30.75 -13.64 -1.58
C ASP A 436 31.84 -12.82 -0.88
N LYS A 437 32.63 -12.06 -1.64
CA LYS A 437 33.72 -11.21 -1.15
C LYS A 437 33.37 -9.72 -1.15
N ASP A 438 32.07 -9.38 -1.23
CA ASP A 438 31.61 -7.98 -1.01
C ASP A 438 32.07 -7.51 0.38
N PRO A 439 32.52 -6.26 0.54
CA PRO A 439 32.98 -5.74 1.85
C PRO A 439 31.97 -5.85 2.98
N ARG A 440 30.69 -6.04 2.66
CA ARG A 440 29.58 -6.19 3.62
C ARG A 440 29.26 -7.66 3.95
N GLY A 441 30.01 -8.61 3.41
CA GLY A 441 29.76 -10.03 3.49
C GLY A 441 28.99 -10.57 2.29
N THR A 442 28.69 -11.87 2.31
CA THR A 442 28.00 -12.58 1.23
C THR A 442 26.73 -11.86 0.80
N GLN A 443 26.64 -11.58 -0.50
CA GLN A 443 25.47 -10.95 -1.13
C GLN A 443 24.63 -11.96 -1.91
N SER A 444 24.72 -13.25 -1.64
CA SER A 444 23.93 -14.30 -2.28
C SER A 444 22.82 -14.77 -1.36
N TYR A 445 21.62 -14.99 -1.92
CA TYR A 445 20.47 -15.53 -1.18
C TYR A 445 19.59 -16.37 -2.12
N THR A 446 18.74 -17.23 -1.53
CA THR A 446 17.78 -18.03 -2.28
C THR A 446 16.49 -17.24 -2.50
N GLU A 447 16.00 -17.19 -3.76
CA GLU A 447 14.77 -16.54 -4.14
C GLU A 447 13.83 -17.51 -4.86
N TYR A 448 12.53 -17.22 -4.83
CA TYR A 448 11.49 -17.95 -5.56
C TYR A 448 11.22 -17.31 -6.93
N PHE A 449 10.96 -18.19 -7.92
CA PHE A 449 10.72 -17.82 -9.30
C PHE A 449 9.54 -18.62 -9.87
N ALA A 450 8.77 -18.03 -10.78
CA ALA A 450 7.94 -18.80 -11.68
C ALA A 450 8.82 -19.60 -12.64
N GLU A 451 8.36 -20.75 -13.10
CA GLU A 451 9.08 -21.59 -14.06
C GLU A 451 9.47 -20.78 -15.31
N GLY A 452 10.72 -20.94 -15.75
CA GLY A 452 11.27 -20.22 -16.91
C GLY A 452 11.68 -18.76 -16.64
N THR A 453 11.56 -18.23 -15.39
CA THR A 453 11.95 -16.85 -15.06
C THR A 453 13.23 -16.75 -14.21
N VAL A 454 13.88 -17.87 -13.91
CA VAL A 454 15.19 -17.89 -13.25
C VAL A 454 16.20 -17.19 -14.15
N PRO A 455 17.00 -16.21 -13.65
CA PRO A 455 18.03 -15.56 -14.45
C PRO A 455 19.07 -16.56 -14.95
N THR A 456 19.55 -16.36 -16.17
CA THR A 456 20.60 -17.18 -16.80
C THR A 456 21.95 -16.47 -16.85
N GLU A 457 21.97 -15.16 -16.60
CA GLU A 457 23.15 -14.33 -16.62
C GLU A 457 23.78 -14.22 -15.23
N ASN A 458 25.11 -14.07 -15.19
CA ASN A 458 25.85 -13.84 -13.96
C ASN A 458 25.80 -12.39 -13.52
N CYS A 459 26.11 -12.14 -12.25
CA CYS A 459 26.13 -10.84 -11.63
C CYS A 459 27.03 -9.85 -12.37
N ASP A 460 26.45 -8.74 -12.79
CA ASP A 460 27.10 -7.63 -13.48
C ASP A 460 27.37 -6.41 -12.57
N HIS A 461 26.94 -6.48 -11.31
CA HIS A 461 27.08 -5.39 -10.32
C HIS A 461 28.28 -5.55 -9.39
N HIS A 462 28.95 -6.71 -9.40
CA HIS A 462 30.20 -6.92 -8.67
C HIS A 462 31.36 -7.14 -9.63
N ILE A 463 32.50 -6.53 -9.31
CA ILE A 463 33.75 -6.78 -10.01
C ILE A 463 34.89 -7.08 -9.01
N SER A 464 35.79 -7.92 -9.41
CA SER A 464 37.02 -8.22 -8.68
C SER A 464 38.19 -7.45 -9.32
N LEU A 465 38.92 -6.68 -8.53
CA LEU A 465 40.05 -5.87 -8.99
C LEU A 465 41.33 -6.18 -8.21
N GLN A 466 42.42 -6.17 -8.93
CA GLN A 466 43.77 -6.21 -8.34
C GLN A 466 44.12 -4.80 -7.85
N ILE A 467 44.34 -4.62 -6.55
CA ILE A 467 44.61 -3.34 -5.93
C ILE A 467 46.02 -3.33 -5.36
N CYS A 468 46.80 -2.32 -5.71
CA CYS A 468 48.09 -2.06 -5.10
C CYS A 468 47.87 -1.49 -3.68
N GLU A 469 48.30 -2.20 -2.65
CA GLU A 469 48.12 -1.75 -1.25
C GLU A 469 48.83 -0.43 -0.96
N ALA A 470 49.99 -0.19 -1.53
CA ALA A 470 50.75 1.01 -1.31
C ALA A 470 50.07 2.29 -1.85
N SER A 471 49.33 2.18 -2.98
CA SER A 471 48.64 3.32 -3.59
C SER A 471 47.14 3.37 -3.34
N GLY A 472 46.52 2.22 -2.96
CA GLY A 472 45.08 2.05 -2.89
C GLY A 472 44.36 2.13 -4.24
N LYS A 473 45.10 2.07 -5.38
CA LYS A 473 44.57 2.14 -6.74
C LYS A 473 44.67 0.79 -7.45
N VAL A 474 44.03 0.70 -8.62
CA VAL A 474 44.15 -0.48 -9.49
C VAL A 474 45.63 -0.76 -9.74
N ALA A 475 46.07 -2.01 -9.55
CA ALA A 475 47.45 -2.39 -9.72
C ALA A 475 47.89 -2.21 -11.18
N GLY A 476 49.05 -1.68 -11.39
CA GLY A 476 49.71 -1.57 -12.71
C GLY A 476 50.73 -2.70 -12.91
N GLU A 477 51.27 -2.80 -14.11
CA GLU A 477 52.24 -3.81 -14.52
C GLU A 477 53.48 -3.91 -13.62
N TYR A 478 53.87 -2.79 -13.01
CA TYR A 478 55.10 -2.72 -12.18
C TYR A 478 54.82 -2.84 -10.68
N CYS A 479 53.60 -3.17 -10.26
CA CYS A 479 53.30 -3.39 -8.84
C CYS A 479 53.91 -4.72 -8.38
N PRO A 480 54.68 -4.72 -7.26
CA PRO A 480 55.19 -5.98 -6.66
C PRO A 480 54.03 -6.91 -6.31
N ALA A 481 54.17 -8.21 -6.65
CA ALA A 481 53.10 -9.21 -6.44
C ALA A 481 52.66 -9.34 -4.97
N ASP A 482 53.58 -9.14 -4.03
CA ASP A 482 53.38 -9.18 -2.58
C ASP A 482 52.62 -7.93 -2.05
N GLN A 483 52.47 -6.88 -2.89
CA GLN A 483 51.72 -5.65 -2.58
C GLN A 483 50.40 -5.56 -3.38
N VAL A 484 50.02 -6.62 -4.07
CA VAL A 484 48.78 -6.66 -4.84
C VAL A 484 47.78 -7.56 -4.15
N VAL A 485 46.62 -7.02 -3.82
CA VAL A 485 45.51 -7.75 -3.20
C VAL A 485 44.27 -7.70 -4.09
N THR A 486 43.51 -8.78 -4.08
CA THR A 486 42.23 -8.85 -4.77
C THR A 486 41.13 -8.27 -3.87
N LYS A 487 40.40 -7.28 -4.38
CA LYS A 487 39.24 -6.68 -3.68
C LYS A 487 38.02 -6.66 -4.57
N THR A 488 36.86 -6.93 -3.98
CA THR A 488 35.56 -6.84 -4.64
C THR A 488 34.97 -5.44 -4.46
N TYR A 489 34.43 -4.90 -5.53
CA TYR A 489 33.73 -3.62 -5.59
C TYR A 489 32.37 -3.79 -6.23
N ILE A 490 31.48 -2.81 -5.97
CA ILE A 490 30.24 -2.63 -6.72
C ILE A 490 30.48 -1.73 -7.93
N VAL A 491 29.72 -1.91 -9.00
CA VAL A 491 29.67 -1.02 -10.15
C VAL A 491 28.23 -0.56 -10.41
N GLY A 492 28.09 0.60 -11.08
CA GLY A 492 26.79 1.10 -11.52
C GLY A 492 25.93 1.77 -10.45
N ALA A 493 26.38 1.86 -9.18
CA ALA A 493 25.61 2.51 -8.13
C ALA A 493 25.47 4.03 -8.38
N GLU A 494 24.26 4.56 -8.23
CA GLU A 494 23.97 5.99 -8.41
C GLU A 494 24.48 6.82 -7.23
N LYS A 495 24.93 8.03 -7.52
CA LYS A 495 25.37 8.97 -6.48
C LYS A 495 24.23 9.29 -5.51
N GLY A 496 24.50 9.13 -4.24
CA GLY A 496 23.52 9.36 -3.16
C GLY A 496 22.83 8.07 -2.68
N SER A 497 23.04 6.93 -3.34
CA SER A 497 22.64 5.64 -2.80
C SER A 497 23.62 5.11 -1.74
N ALA A 498 23.17 4.23 -0.85
CA ALA A 498 24.03 3.61 0.15
C ALA A 498 25.13 2.72 -0.45
N ASP A 499 24.93 2.21 -1.65
CA ASP A 499 25.91 1.35 -2.33
C ASP A 499 27.01 2.14 -3.01
N TYR A 500 26.82 3.45 -3.24
CA TYR A 500 27.81 4.31 -3.91
C TYR A 500 29.17 4.34 -3.19
N GLN A 501 29.19 4.23 -1.87
CA GLN A 501 30.45 4.19 -1.09
C GLN A 501 31.32 2.96 -1.36
N TYR A 502 30.72 1.88 -1.88
CA TYR A 502 31.40 0.63 -2.26
C TYR A 502 31.66 0.53 -3.75
N CYS A 503 31.29 1.60 -4.52
CA CYS A 503 31.33 1.60 -5.95
C CYS A 503 32.73 1.91 -6.47
N ALA A 504 33.24 1.05 -7.36
CA ALA A 504 34.36 1.39 -8.21
C ALA A 504 33.88 2.38 -9.27
N THR A 505 34.03 3.68 -8.99
CA THR A 505 33.67 4.74 -9.93
C THR A 505 34.54 4.68 -11.19
N GLU A 506 34.06 5.23 -12.31
CA GLU A 506 34.81 5.29 -13.56
C GLU A 506 36.20 5.95 -13.37
N LYS A 507 36.27 7.00 -12.55
CA LYS A 507 37.54 7.65 -12.19
C LYS A 507 38.49 6.70 -11.44
N PHE A 508 37.97 5.83 -10.59
CA PHE A 508 38.76 4.84 -9.86
C PHE A 508 39.24 3.72 -10.80
N LEU A 509 38.35 3.20 -11.68
CA LEU A 509 38.68 2.17 -12.66
C LEU A 509 39.76 2.59 -13.66
N ASN A 510 39.74 3.84 -14.08
CA ASN A 510 40.73 4.43 -15.00
C ASN A 510 42.02 4.90 -14.30
N GLY A 511 42.08 4.81 -12.96
CA GLY A 511 43.22 5.27 -12.15
C GLY A 511 44.15 4.13 -11.74
N THR A 512 45.23 3.88 -12.50
CA THR A 512 46.22 2.87 -12.14
C THR A 512 47.22 3.38 -11.10
N CYS A 513 47.90 2.44 -10.44
CA CYS A 513 48.96 2.75 -9.47
C CYS A 513 50.06 3.65 -10.13
N ASN A 514 50.33 4.76 -9.48
CA ASN A 514 51.36 5.69 -9.92
C ASN A 514 52.61 5.68 -9.03
N ILE A 515 52.63 4.87 -7.97
CA ILE A 515 53.79 4.71 -7.07
C ILE A 515 54.83 3.78 -7.74
N HIS A 516 54.36 2.74 -8.44
CA HIS A 516 55.17 1.76 -9.12
C HIS A 516 55.13 1.96 -10.65
N ALA A 517 55.08 3.21 -11.11
CA ALA A 517 54.88 3.51 -12.53
C ALA A 517 56.12 3.24 -13.42
N VAL A 518 57.33 3.11 -12.84
CA VAL A 518 58.58 2.79 -13.55
C VAL A 518 59.50 2.01 -12.60
N SER A 519 60.10 0.93 -13.08
CA SER A 519 61.19 0.27 -12.36
C SER A 519 62.48 1.09 -12.54
N TYR A 520 62.83 1.87 -11.54
CA TYR A 520 64.10 2.61 -11.50
C TYR A 520 65.34 1.71 -11.48
N THR A 521 65.17 0.37 -11.39
CA THR A 521 66.28 -0.57 -11.35
C THR A 521 67.07 -0.70 -12.64
N HIS A 522 66.53 -0.27 -13.80
CA HIS A 522 67.25 -0.25 -15.07
C HIS A 522 67.97 1.10 -15.38
N LEU A 523 67.66 2.20 -14.71
CA LEU A 523 68.33 3.47 -14.96
C LEU A 523 69.63 3.65 -14.18
N ARG A 524 69.85 2.91 -13.08
CA ARG A 524 71.10 2.98 -12.30
C ARG A 524 72.24 2.09 -12.85
N ALA A 525 71.95 1.16 -13.75
CA ALA A 525 72.98 0.32 -14.33
C ALA A 525 73.77 0.99 -15.49
N HIS A 526 73.34 2.12 -15.99
CA HIS A 526 74.04 2.85 -17.05
C HIS A 526 74.86 4.07 -16.59
N GLU A 527 74.82 4.44 -15.31
CA GLU A 527 75.57 5.62 -14.79
C GLU A 527 76.88 5.25 -14.04
N THR A 528 77.31 4.00 -14.03
CA THR A 528 78.54 3.60 -13.35
C THR A 528 79.63 3.03 -14.24
N VAL A 529 79.65 3.42 -15.55
CA VAL A 529 80.79 3.18 -16.40
C VAL A 529 81.14 4.46 -17.15
N LEU A 530 81.87 5.34 -16.50
CA LEU A 530 82.86 6.28 -16.99
C LEU A 530 83.91 6.58 -15.96
#